data_ce5aaeaadfbefdfeafbb2ffda0ee0eed
#
_entry.id   ce5aaeaadfbefdfeafbb2ffda0ee0eed
#
_cell.length_a   1.000
_cell.length_b   1.000
_cell.length_c   1.000
_cell.angle_alpha   90.00
_cell.angle_beta   90.00
_cell.angle_gamma   90.00
#
_symmetry.space_group_name_H-M   'P 1'
#
loop_
_entity.id
_entity.type
_entity.pdbx_description
1 polymer ?
#
loop_
_entity_poly.entity_id
_entity_poly.type
_entity_poly.pdbx_seq_one_letter_code
_entity_poly.pdbx_strand_id
1 'polypeptide(L)'
;MQLKGFHHLTAITADAPKNHHFYTQVLGLRLVKKTVNQDDVQAYHLFYADGRGNPGTDITFFDWPVGPEKRGTNSICRTGLRIKGEKAFEWWAAHLKKNGVKYKNPVQRLGRLTMDFEDFEGQRLSLVNDESATDFAIWEKSVVPVEYQIHGLGPITLSVPDLAATDAVLTKVMGMTLLKNDDSIHAYKMNAEGPVSELHVRVEPLLPPAQQGAGSVHHVAFNIPFADYPAWTNRLKDLRVPNSGPVDRFWFKSLYFREPNGILFEIATDAPGFAADESMDKLGETLSLPPFLEARRAQIEAGLKKL
;
A
#
# COMPACT_ATOMS: atom_id res chain seq x y z
N MET A 1 8.38 19.63 -8.73
CA MET A 1 7.66 18.38 -8.97
C MET A 1 8.42 17.27 -8.25
N GLN A 2 7.88 16.76 -7.16
CA GLN A 2 8.55 15.79 -6.29
C GLN A 2 7.51 14.81 -5.71
N LEU A 3 7.91 13.56 -5.48
CA LEU A 3 7.10 12.58 -4.75
C LEU A 3 7.11 12.92 -3.25
N LYS A 4 5.95 12.86 -2.63
CA LYS A 4 5.76 13.15 -1.19
C LYS A 4 5.80 11.90 -0.29
N GLY A 5 6.13 10.75 -0.83
CA GLY A 5 6.07 9.47 -0.16
C GLY A 5 5.10 8.52 -0.86
N PHE A 6 4.65 7.48 -0.17
CA PHE A 6 3.61 6.61 -0.68
C PHE A 6 2.24 7.28 -0.58
N HIS A 7 1.34 6.93 -1.51
CA HIS A 7 -0.07 7.26 -1.44
C HIS A 7 -0.83 6.07 -0.84
N HIS A 8 -0.78 4.93 -1.50
CA HIS A 8 -1.37 3.67 -1.04
C HIS A 8 -0.60 2.47 -1.61
N LEU A 9 -0.95 1.31 -1.12
CA LEU A 9 -0.50 0.04 -1.67
C LEU A 9 -1.72 -0.85 -1.88
N THR A 10 -1.86 -1.44 -3.08
CA THR A 10 -2.97 -2.34 -3.39
C THR A 10 -2.48 -3.78 -3.47
N ALA A 11 -3.13 -4.65 -2.72
CA ALA A 11 -2.88 -6.08 -2.69
C ALA A 11 -4.11 -6.88 -3.19
N ILE A 12 -3.99 -8.18 -3.23
CA ILE A 12 -5.04 -9.10 -3.68
C ILE A 12 -5.45 -9.99 -2.51
N THR A 13 -6.75 -10.09 -2.27
CA THR A 13 -7.36 -11.09 -1.38
C THR A 13 -8.35 -11.96 -2.15
N ALA A 14 -8.52 -13.19 -1.74
CA ALA A 14 -9.59 -14.07 -2.23
C ALA A 14 -10.75 -14.24 -1.23
N ASP A 15 -10.60 -13.64 -0.03
CA ASP A 15 -11.56 -13.74 1.07
C ASP A 15 -11.77 -12.38 1.75
N ALA A 16 -12.60 -11.53 1.15
CA ALA A 16 -12.88 -10.18 1.64
C ALA A 16 -13.38 -10.14 3.11
N PRO A 17 -14.25 -11.06 3.58
CA PRO A 17 -14.65 -11.07 4.99
C PRO A 17 -13.50 -11.32 5.97
N LYS A 18 -12.60 -12.28 5.69
CA LYS A 18 -11.41 -12.51 6.54
C LYS A 18 -10.42 -11.36 6.43
N ASN A 19 -10.27 -10.80 5.23
CA ASN A 19 -9.44 -9.61 5.00
C ASN A 19 -9.95 -8.44 5.84
N HIS A 20 -11.24 -8.14 5.80
CA HIS A 20 -11.87 -7.11 6.62
C HIS A 20 -11.62 -7.35 8.11
N HIS A 21 -11.82 -8.58 8.59
CA HIS A 21 -11.55 -8.93 9.99
C HIS A 21 -10.08 -8.70 10.35
N PHE A 22 -9.14 -9.17 9.52
CA PHE A 22 -7.71 -9.06 9.81
C PHE A 22 -7.26 -7.60 9.89
N TYR A 23 -7.59 -6.79 8.89
CA TYR A 23 -7.11 -5.41 8.83
C TYR A 23 -7.82 -4.49 9.83
N THR A 24 -9.07 -4.79 10.23
CA THR A 24 -9.79 -3.98 11.24
C THR A 24 -9.68 -4.54 12.66
N GLN A 25 -9.77 -5.86 12.88
CA GLN A 25 -9.84 -6.46 14.21
C GLN A 25 -8.48 -7.00 14.72
N VAL A 26 -7.51 -7.24 13.82
CA VAL A 26 -6.16 -7.60 14.22
C VAL A 26 -5.22 -6.40 14.10
N LEU A 27 -5.18 -5.72 12.96
CA LEU A 27 -4.29 -4.57 12.77
C LEU A 27 -4.88 -3.25 13.29
N GLY A 28 -6.18 -3.18 13.57
CA GLY A 28 -6.84 -2.02 14.16
C GLY A 28 -6.97 -0.82 13.21
N LEU A 29 -6.82 -1.03 11.89
CA LEU A 29 -7.02 0.02 10.89
C LEU A 29 -8.51 0.32 10.69
N ARG A 30 -8.83 1.52 10.23
CA ARG A 30 -10.17 1.88 9.79
C ARG A 30 -10.42 1.42 8.36
N LEU A 31 -11.56 0.80 8.07
CA LEU A 31 -12.06 0.71 6.69
C LEU A 31 -12.56 2.09 6.30
N VAL A 32 -11.79 2.83 5.49
CA VAL A 32 -12.08 4.23 5.12
C VAL A 32 -12.82 4.35 3.80
N LYS A 33 -12.75 3.33 2.94
CA LYS A 33 -13.54 3.26 1.71
C LYS A 33 -13.88 1.81 1.40
N LYS A 34 -15.17 1.55 1.20
CA LYS A 34 -15.71 0.31 0.69
C LYS A 34 -16.31 0.59 -0.68
N THR A 35 -15.66 0.12 -1.73
CA THR A 35 -16.08 0.33 -3.12
C THR A 35 -15.80 -0.91 -3.96
N VAL A 36 -15.91 -0.80 -5.28
CA VAL A 36 -15.56 -1.86 -6.22
C VAL A 36 -14.35 -1.44 -7.07
N ASN A 37 -13.65 -2.41 -7.61
CA ASN A 37 -12.68 -2.14 -8.65
C ASN A 37 -13.43 -1.54 -9.87
N GLN A 38 -13.02 -0.34 -10.31
CA GLN A 38 -13.72 0.37 -11.39
C GLN A 38 -13.54 -0.30 -12.76
N ASP A 39 -12.53 -1.15 -12.90
CA ASP A 39 -12.24 -1.93 -14.10
C ASP A 39 -12.87 -3.34 -14.03
N ASP A 40 -13.27 -3.80 -12.83
CA ASP A 40 -13.95 -5.08 -12.57
C ASP A 40 -14.95 -4.94 -11.40
N VAL A 41 -16.15 -4.48 -11.71
CA VAL A 41 -17.17 -4.14 -10.69
C VAL A 41 -17.73 -5.33 -9.90
N GLN A 42 -17.30 -6.56 -10.19
CA GLN A 42 -17.64 -7.76 -9.42
C GLN A 42 -16.72 -7.97 -8.23
N ALA A 43 -15.61 -7.23 -8.16
CA ALA A 43 -14.62 -7.30 -7.11
C ALA A 43 -14.71 -6.09 -6.17
N TYR A 44 -14.74 -6.33 -4.86
CA TYR A 44 -14.52 -5.24 -3.91
C TYR A 44 -13.16 -4.56 -4.12
N HIS A 45 -13.13 -3.27 -3.86
CA HIS A 45 -11.90 -2.53 -3.56
C HIS A 45 -12.05 -1.95 -2.16
N LEU A 46 -11.33 -2.52 -1.20
CA LEU A 46 -11.39 -2.16 0.21
C LEU A 46 -10.15 -1.35 0.59
N PHE A 47 -10.33 -0.23 1.28
CA PHE A 47 -9.24 0.65 1.70
C PHE A 47 -9.19 0.71 3.22
N TYR A 48 -8.07 0.30 3.80
CA TYR A 48 -7.81 0.35 5.24
C TYR A 48 -6.70 1.35 5.52
N ALA A 49 -6.94 2.30 6.42
CA ALA A 49 -6.05 3.41 6.67
C ALA A 49 -6.07 3.85 8.14
N ASP A 50 -5.50 5.02 8.39
CA ASP A 50 -5.66 5.77 9.63
C ASP A 50 -7.10 6.25 9.84
N GLY A 51 -7.37 7.02 10.89
CA GLY A 51 -8.72 7.50 11.22
C GLY A 51 -9.37 8.39 10.16
N ARG A 52 -8.62 8.90 9.15
CA ARG A 52 -9.10 9.83 8.12
C ARG A 52 -8.88 9.38 6.68
N GLY A 53 -8.11 8.32 6.44
CA GLY A 53 -7.72 7.91 5.10
C GLY A 53 -6.73 8.88 4.45
N ASN A 54 -5.74 9.31 5.24
CA ASN A 54 -4.70 10.19 4.73
C ASN A 54 -3.77 9.47 3.75
N PRO A 55 -3.33 10.11 2.64
CA PRO A 55 -2.32 9.52 1.77
C PRO A 55 -1.08 9.06 2.54
N GLY A 56 -0.58 7.86 2.21
CA GLY A 56 0.54 7.23 2.92
C GLY A 56 0.13 6.35 4.10
N THR A 57 -1.17 6.22 4.36
CA THR A 57 -1.67 5.33 5.40
C THR A 57 -2.47 4.15 4.86
N ASP A 58 -2.84 4.18 3.57
CA ASP A 58 -3.76 3.23 2.97
C ASP A 58 -3.07 1.96 2.49
N ILE A 59 -3.54 0.80 3.01
CA ILE A 59 -3.37 -0.51 2.40
C ILE A 59 -4.70 -0.97 1.84
N THR A 60 -4.74 -1.34 0.55
CA THR A 60 -6.01 -1.60 -0.14
C THR A 60 -6.03 -3.00 -0.75
N PHE A 61 -7.23 -3.52 -1.03
CA PHE A 61 -7.38 -4.88 -1.53
C PHE A 61 -8.41 -4.99 -2.64
N PHE A 62 -8.04 -5.70 -3.71
CA PHE A 62 -8.99 -6.27 -4.67
C PHE A 62 -9.40 -7.65 -4.22
N ASP A 63 -10.72 -7.92 -4.11
CA ASP A 63 -11.27 -9.25 -3.78
C ASP A 63 -11.49 -10.05 -5.06
N TRP A 64 -10.45 -10.77 -5.49
CA TRP A 64 -10.51 -11.63 -6.67
C TRP A 64 -10.51 -13.12 -6.30
N PRO A 65 -11.32 -13.95 -6.97
CA PRO A 65 -11.37 -15.39 -6.73
C PRO A 65 -10.16 -16.10 -7.36
N VAL A 66 -8.97 -15.88 -6.80
CA VAL A 66 -7.69 -16.42 -7.31
C VAL A 66 -7.03 -17.33 -6.29
N GLY A 67 -6.14 -18.21 -6.78
CA GLY A 67 -5.30 -19.03 -5.90
C GLY A 67 -4.20 -18.22 -5.20
N PRO A 68 -3.45 -18.85 -4.27
CA PRO A 68 -2.37 -18.18 -3.55
C PRO A 68 -1.25 -17.66 -4.46
N GLU A 69 -0.56 -16.60 -4.01
CA GLU A 69 0.66 -16.10 -4.63
C GLU A 69 1.70 -17.22 -4.82
N LYS A 70 2.37 -17.25 -5.97
CA LYS A 70 3.65 -17.94 -6.11
C LYS A 70 4.76 -16.91 -5.98
N ARG A 71 5.46 -16.98 -4.85
CA ARG A 71 6.52 -16.02 -4.49
C ARG A 71 7.71 -16.09 -5.44
N GLY A 72 8.30 -14.94 -5.71
CA GLY A 72 9.47 -14.84 -6.58
C GLY A 72 9.95 -13.40 -6.73
N THR A 73 10.87 -13.19 -7.65
CA THR A 73 11.33 -11.86 -8.06
C THR A 73 10.32 -11.15 -8.99
N ASN A 74 10.61 -9.94 -9.42
CA ASN A 74 9.70 -9.07 -10.21
C ASN A 74 8.39 -8.77 -9.45
N SER A 75 8.49 -8.53 -8.15
CA SER A 75 7.33 -8.36 -7.28
C SER A 75 7.58 -7.32 -6.20
N ILE A 76 6.48 -6.82 -5.62
CA ILE A 76 6.51 -6.11 -4.35
C ILE A 76 6.43 -7.19 -3.27
N CYS A 77 7.57 -7.44 -2.63
CA CYS A 77 7.72 -8.63 -1.80
C CYS A 77 7.49 -8.39 -0.30
N ARG A 78 7.34 -7.13 0.15
CA ARG A 78 7.08 -6.81 1.55
C ARG A 78 6.53 -5.40 1.73
N THR A 79 5.56 -5.24 2.64
CA THR A 79 4.95 -3.96 3.01
C THR A 79 5.30 -3.63 4.46
N GLY A 80 5.99 -2.51 4.68
CA GLY A 80 6.21 -1.96 6.00
C GLY A 80 5.00 -1.19 6.52
N LEU A 81 4.74 -1.30 7.81
CA LEU A 81 3.73 -0.54 8.55
C LEU A 81 4.43 0.14 9.72
N ARG A 82 4.29 1.45 9.83
CA ARG A 82 5.01 2.26 10.84
C ARG A 82 4.33 2.18 12.19
N ILE A 83 5.13 1.97 13.23
CA ILE A 83 4.74 2.07 14.64
C ILE A 83 5.78 2.91 15.38
N LYS A 84 5.43 3.45 16.53
CA LYS A 84 6.34 4.33 17.29
C LYS A 84 6.84 3.68 18.56
N GLY A 85 8.16 3.63 18.68
CA GLY A 85 8.86 3.22 19.89
C GLY A 85 9.06 1.71 20.04
N GLU A 86 10.16 1.34 20.68
CA GLU A 86 10.54 -0.08 20.89
C GLU A 86 9.52 -0.86 21.73
N LYS A 87 8.88 -0.22 22.72
CA LYS A 87 7.85 -0.84 23.55
C LYS A 87 6.62 -1.30 22.75
N ALA A 88 6.34 -0.66 21.63
CA ALA A 88 5.25 -1.09 20.76
C ALA A 88 5.48 -2.50 20.20
N PHE A 89 6.74 -2.92 19.97
CA PHE A 89 7.04 -4.27 19.48
C PHE A 89 6.69 -5.37 20.49
N GLU A 90 6.88 -5.12 21.80
CA GLU A 90 6.49 -6.06 22.85
C GLU A 90 4.97 -6.24 22.88
N TRP A 91 4.23 -5.12 22.82
CA TRP A 91 2.77 -5.15 22.75
C TRP A 91 2.29 -5.88 21.49
N TRP A 92 2.84 -5.55 20.32
CA TRP A 92 2.46 -6.16 19.05
C TRP A 92 2.80 -7.65 19.02
N ALA A 93 3.93 -8.09 19.59
CA ALA A 93 4.27 -9.50 19.68
C ALA A 93 3.22 -10.29 20.48
N ALA A 94 2.80 -9.75 21.64
CA ALA A 94 1.74 -10.34 22.45
C ALA A 94 0.39 -10.32 21.73
N HIS A 95 0.04 -9.22 21.07
CA HIS A 95 -1.22 -9.05 20.35
C HIS A 95 -1.32 -9.96 19.11
N LEU A 96 -0.28 -10.06 18.29
CA LEU A 96 -0.23 -10.98 17.14
C LEU A 96 -0.33 -12.44 17.61
N LYS A 97 0.40 -12.82 18.67
CA LYS A 97 0.29 -14.15 19.28
C LYS A 97 -1.12 -14.47 19.75
N LYS A 98 -1.79 -13.52 20.45
CA LYS A 98 -3.18 -13.66 20.92
C LYS A 98 -4.14 -13.92 19.76
N ASN A 99 -3.90 -13.31 18.60
CA ASN A 99 -4.71 -13.46 17.38
C ASN A 99 -4.25 -14.60 16.46
N GLY A 100 -3.34 -15.48 16.93
CA GLY A 100 -2.86 -16.62 16.16
C GLY A 100 -1.97 -16.28 14.97
N VAL A 101 -1.47 -15.04 14.90
CA VAL A 101 -0.59 -14.58 13.80
C VAL A 101 0.85 -14.92 14.13
N LYS A 102 1.52 -15.61 13.21
CA LYS A 102 2.95 -15.93 13.32
C LYS A 102 3.78 -14.70 12.99
N TYR A 103 4.79 -14.44 13.82
CA TYR A 103 5.73 -13.33 13.61
C TYR A 103 7.17 -13.80 13.88
N LYS A 104 8.14 -13.06 13.36
CA LYS A 104 9.58 -13.23 13.67
C LYS A 104 9.98 -12.26 14.77
N ASN A 105 10.96 -12.63 15.58
CA ASN A 105 11.52 -11.69 16.56
C ASN A 105 11.99 -10.41 15.89
N PRO A 106 11.84 -9.25 16.54
CA PRO A 106 12.33 -7.99 15.99
C PRO A 106 13.84 -8.05 15.70
N VAL A 107 14.23 -7.48 14.56
CA VAL A 107 15.64 -7.37 14.13
C VAL A 107 15.93 -5.97 13.62
N GLN A 108 17.20 -5.56 13.66
CA GLN A 108 17.64 -4.32 13.01
C GLN A 108 17.74 -4.54 11.50
N ARG A 109 17.04 -3.69 10.73
CA ARG A 109 17.09 -3.69 9.25
C ARG A 109 17.26 -2.25 8.78
N LEU A 110 18.37 -1.98 8.07
CA LEU A 110 18.72 -0.65 7.59
C LEU A 110 18.65 0.44 8.69
N GLY A 111 19.02 0.07 9.93
CA GLY A 111 19.05 0.98 11.08
C GLY A 111 17.71 1.21 11.78
N ARG A 112 16.68 0.39 11.49
CA ARG A 112 15.39 0.43 12.19
C ARG A 112 15.01 -0.93 12.76
N LEU A 113 14.45 -0.93 13.97
CA LEU A 113 13.84 -2.14 14.53
C LEU A 113 12.64 -2.53 13.68
N THR A 114 12.58 -3.80 13.29
CA THR A 114 11.59 -4.31 12.33
C THR A 114 11.14 -5.70 12.77
N MET A 115 9.83 -5.95 12.75
CA MET A 115 9.23 -7.24 13.08
C MET A 115 8.39 -7.75 11.91
N ASP A 116 8.80 -8.88 11.32
CA ASP A 116 8.13 -9.49 10.17
C ASP A 116 7.00 -10.41 10.60
N PHE A 117 5.88 -10.36 9.89
CA PHE A 117 4.75 -11.27 10.02
C PHE A 117 4.02 -11.42 8.67
N GLU A 118 3.03 -12.29 8.62
CA GLU A 118 2.20 -12.49 7.41
C GLU A 118 0.73 -12.45 7.83
N ASP A 119 -0.12 -11.96 6.92
CA ASP A 119 -1.55 -12.11 7.09
C ASP A 119 -2.01 -13.55 6.83
N PHE A 120 -3.32 -13.78 6.87
CA PHE A 120 -3.92 -15.11 6.72
C PHE A 120 -3.78 -15.70 5.29
N GLU A 121 -3.47 -14.89 4.28
CA GLU A 121 -3.19 -15.31 2.89
C GLU A 121 -1.70 -15.29 2.56
N GLY A 122 -0.86 -14.94 3.53
CA GLY A 122 0.59 -14.94 3.37
C GLY A 122 1.14 -13.62 2.81
N GLN A 123 0.38 -12.53 2.82
CA GLN A 123 0.96 -11.22 2.49
C GLN A 123 2.02 -10.87 3.53
N ARG A 124 3.23 -10.59 3.03
CA ARG A 124 4.40 -10.31 3.88
C ARG A 124 4.38 -8.87 4.36
N LEU A 125 4.20 -8.70 5.66
CA LEU A 125 4.12 -7.43 6.35
C LEU A 125 5.30 -7.28 7.32
N SER A 126 5.63 -6.05 7.68
CA SER A 126 6.59 -5.74 8.73
C SER A 126 6.11 -4.56 9.56
N LEU A 127 6.14 -4.65 10.88
CA LEU A 127 6.12 -3.46 11.72
C LEU A 127 7.51 -2.84 11.72
N VAL A 128 7.59 -1.53 11.55
CA VAL A 128 8.84 -0.78 11.43
C VAL A 128 8.83 0.40 12.40
N ASN A 129 9.87 0.51 13.23
CA ASN A 129 9.98 1.63 14.16
C ASN A 129 10.19 2.94 13.41
N ASP A 130 9.36 3.95 13.72
CA ASP A 130 9.46 5.30 13.22
C ASP A 130 9.25 6.31 14.34
N GLU A 131 10.36 6.77 14.94
CA GLU A 131 10.32 7.78 16.01
C GLU A 131 9.89 9.16 15.49
N SER A 132 10.00 9.41 14.18
CA SER A 132 9.62 10.68 13.56
C SER A 132 8.13 10.76 13.23
N ALA A 133 7.40 9.64 13.29
CA ALA A 133 6.00 9.60 12.90
C ALA A 133 5.13 10.49 13.78
N THR A 134 4.64 11.58 13.22
CA THR A 134 3.75 12.53 13.89
C THR A 134 2.40 12.67 13.17
N ASP A 135 2.35 12.37 11.88
CA ASP A 135 1.24 12.71 11.01
C ASP A 135 0.40 11.46 10.67
N PHE A 136 -0.38 10.99 11.64
CA PHE A 136 -1.48 10.05 11.40
C PHE A 136 -2.71 10.49 12.19
N ALA A 137 -3.88 10.15 11.69
CA ALA A 137 -5.13 10.41 12.39
C ALA A 137 -5.49 9.20 13.26
N ILE A 138 -5.62 9.42 14.56
CA ILE A 138 -6.07 8.39 15.51
C ILE A 138 -7.42 7.84 15.07
N TRP A 139 -7.56 6.51 15.10
CA TRP A 139 -8.84 5.83 14.98
C TRP A 139 -9.37 5.46 16.36
N GLU A 140 -10.32 6.27 16.88
CA GLU A 140 -10.84 6.12 18.26
C GLU A 140 -11.57 4.77 18.49
N LYS A 141 -12.13 4.17 17.42
CA LYS A 141 -12.82 2.86 17.50
C LYS A 141 -11.88 1.68 17.21
N SER A 142 -10.56 1.91 17.13
CA SER A 142 -9.58 0.84 16.94
C SER A 142 -9.56 -0.11 18.13
N VAL A 143 -9.34 -1.40 17.84
CA VAL A 143 -9.05 -2.42 18.85
C VAL A 143 -7.61 -2.32 19.39
N VAL A 144 -6.76 -1.54 18.73
CA VAL A 144 -5.38 -1.28 19.12
C VAL A 144 -5.32 0.02 19.91
N PRO A 145 -4.74 0.02 21.14
CA PRO A 145 -4.56 1.24 21.93
C PRO A 145 -3.84 2.33 21.13
N VAL A 146 -4.19 3.58 21.38
CA VAL A 146 -3.70 4.75 20.62
C VAL A 146 -2.18 4.80 20.50
N GLU A 147 -1.48 4.50 21.60
CA GLU A 147 -0.01 4.51 21.67
C GLU A 147 0.67 3.42 20.83
N TYR A 148 -0.09 2.42 20.38
CA TYR A 148 0.42 1.31 19.55
C TYR A 148 -0.17 1.26 18.16
N GLN A 149 -1.06 2.19 17.79
CA GLN A 149 -1.67 2.21 16.46
C GLN A 149 -0.62 2.31 15.36
N ILE A 150 -0.95 1.73 14.21
CA ILE A 150 -0.15 1.83 13.00
C ILE A 150 -0.31 3.24 12.42
N HIS A 151 0.81 3.91 12.17
CA HIS A 151 0.88 5.29 11.66
C HIS A 151 0.83 5.36 10.13
N GLY A 152 0.64 4.23 9.45
CA GLY A 152 0.56 4.12 8.00
C GLY A 152 1.67 3.27 7.38
N LEU A 153 1.86 3.43 6.07
CA LEU A 153 2.85 2.68 5.30
C LEU A 153 4.27 3.07 5.72
N GLY A 154 5.14 2.08 5.81
CA GLY A 154 6.57 2.22 6.00
C GLY A 154 7.34 1.86 4.73
N PRO A 155 8.59 1.36 4.81
CA PRO A 155 9.31 0.97 3.62
C PRO A 155 8.58 -0.14 2.87
N ILE A 156 8.44 0.05 1.56
CA ILE A 156 7.93 -0.99 0.66
C ILE A 156 9.12 -1.62 -0.04
N THR A 157 9.17 -2.96 -0.10
CA THR A 157 10.31 -3.68 -0.67
C THR A 157 9.94 -4.35 -1.98
N LEU A 158 10.70 -4.05 -3.03
CA LEU A 158 10.67 -4.75 -4.31
C LEU A 158 11.68 -5.90 -4.29
N SER A 159 11.40 -6.96 -5.03
CA SER A 159 12.35 -8.01 -5.40
C SER A 159 12.57 -7.94 -6.91
N VAL A 160 13.81 -7.75 -7.34
CA VAL A 160 14.19 -7.67 -8.76
C VAL A 160 15.38 -8.58 -9.04
N PRO A 161 15.51 -9.12 -10.26
CA PRO A 161 16.67 -9.96 -10.61
C PRO A 161 17.92 -9.12 -10.89
N ASP A 162 17.75 -7.87 -11.35
CA ASP A 162 18.83 -6.93 -11.65
C ASP A 162 18.42 -5.52 -11.23
N LEU A 163 19.36 -4.80 -10.61
CA LEU A 163 19.11 -3.47 -10.08
C LEU A 163 19.09 -2.39 -11.15
N ALA A 164 19.95 -2.49 -12.18
CA ALA A 164 20.30 -1.36 -13.04
C ALA A 164 19.09 -0.71 -13.72
N ALA A 165 18.17 -1.51 -14.22
CA ALA A 165 16.98 -1.02 -14.90
C ALA A 165 16.00 -0.36 -13.92
N THR A 166 15.79 -0.93 -12.73
CA THR A 166 14.97 -0.37 -11.66
C THR A 166 15.60 0.93 -11.12
N ASP A 167 16.91 0.96 -10.85
CA ASP A 167 17.63 2.16 -10.41
C ASP A 167 17.42 3.33 -11.37
N ALA A 168 17.54 3.06 -12.68
CA ALA A 168 17.32 4.10 -13.71
C ALA A 168 15.91 4.68 -13.66
N VAL A 169 14.88 3.88 -13.42
CA VAL A 169 13.50 4.36 -13.26
C VAL A 169 13.36 5.14 -11.95
N LEU A 170 13.83 4.61 -10.83
CA LEU A 170 13.70 5.28 -9.54
C LEU A 170 14.41 6.65 -9.52
N THR A 171 15.63 6.73 -10.09
CA THR A 171 16.44 7.97 -10.07
C THR A 171 16.07 8.95 -11.18
N LYS A 172 15.96 8.49 -12.43
CA LYS A 172 15.76 9.38 -13.59
C LYS A 172 14.30 9.70 -13.87
N VAL A 173 13.39 8.73 -13.67
CA VAL A 173 11.96 8.94 -13.90
C VAL A 173 11.28 9.47 -12.64
N MET A 174 11.45 8.78 -11.50
CA MET A 174 10.76 9.10 -10.25
C MET A 174 11.46 10.18 -9.43
N GLY A 175 12.74 10.50 -9.71
CA GLY A 175 13.51 11.53 -9.02
C GLY A 175 13.87 11.14 -7.57
N MET A 176 13.93 9.85 -7.27
CA MET A 176 14.38 9.36 -5.98
C MET A 176 15.90 9.41 -5.88
N THR A 177 16.42 9.41 -4.66
CA THR A 177 17.85 9.35 -4.37
C THR A 177 18.19 8.07 -3.63
N LEU A 178 19.34 7.45 -3.96
CA LEU A 178 19.85 6.33 -3.19
C LEU A 178 20.24 6.84 -1.79
N LEU A 179 19.60 6.34 -0.77
CA LEU A 179 19.81 6.72 0.63
C LEU A 179 20.89 5.84 1.28
N LYS A 180 20.79 4.54 1.08
CA LYS A 180 21.62 3.54 1.74
C LYS A 180 21.61 2.23 0.96
N ASN A 181 22.69 1.50 1.01
CA ASN A 181 22.73 0.12 0.55
C ASN A 181 23.33 -0.76 1.66
N ASP A 182 22.86 -1.99 1.74
CA ASP A 182 23.31 -3.01 2.66
C ASP A 182 23.25 -4.35 1.92
N ASP A 183 24.41 -4.84 1.51
CA ASP A 183 24.60 -6.07 0.71
C ASP A 183 23.61 -6.18 -0.47
N SER A 184 22.48 -6.83 -0.24
CA SER A 184 21.45 -7.10 -1.27
C SER A 184 20.26 -6.15 -1.25
N ILE A 185 20.24 -5.14 -0.36
CA ILE A 185 19.12 -4.19 -0.23
C ILE A 185 19.61 -2.77 -0.52
N HIS A 186 18.95 -2.12 -1.48
CA HIS A 186 19.18 -0.73 -1.85
C HIS A 186 17.95 0.10 -1.44
N ALA A 187 18.14 1.05 -0.51
CA ALA A 187 17.08 1.94 -0.06
C ALA A 187 17.11 3.25 -0.84
N TYR A 188 16.00 3.58 -1.48
CA TYR A 188 15.79 4.84 -2.19
C TYR A 188 14.83 5.72 -1.41
N LYS A 189 15.10 7.03 -1.39
CA LYS A 189 14.31 8.03 -0.69
C LYS A 189 13.59 8.95 -1.67
N MET A 190 12.32 9.19 -1.39
CA MET A 190 11.53 10.27 -1.97
C MET A 190 11.78 11.58 -1.20
N ASN A 191 11.00 12.63 -1.46
CA ASN A 191 11.25 13.94 -0.85
C ASN A 191 10.72 14.11 0.59
N ALA A 192 9.92 13.17 1.11
CA ALA A 192 9.51 13.19 2.52
C ALA A 192 10.59 12.58 3.43
N GLU A 193 10.52 12.88 4.71
CA GLU A 193 11.41 12.27 5.71
C GLU A 193 10.80 10.98 6.28
N GLY A 194 11.67 10.11 6.76
CA GLY A 194 11.28 8.86 7.43
C GLY A 194 10.87 7.72 6.50
N PRO A 195 10.47 6.58 7.09
CA PRO A 195 10.24 5.34 6.35
C PRO A 195 9.03 5.37 5.41
N VAL A 196 8.11 6.33 5.55
CA VAL A 196 6.99 6.55 4.61
C VAL A 196 7.46 6.96 3.20
N SER A 197 8.71 7.41 3.09
CA SER A 197 9.30 7.84 1.84
C SER A 197 10.33 6.87 1.27
N GLU A 198 10.51 5.70 1.87
CA GLU A 198 11.58 4.78 1.49
C GLU A 198 11.08 3.60 0.68
N LEU A 199 11.60 3.44 -0.52
CA LEU A 199 11.42 2.25 -1.35
C LEU A 199 12.70 1.42 -1.29
N HIS A 200 12.58 0.17 -0.87
CA HIS A 200 13.70 -0.76 -0.80
C HIS A 200 13.70 -1.69 -2.01
N VAL A 201 14.85 -1.95 -2.58
CA VAL A 201 15.03 -2.88 -3.69
C VAL A 201 15.97 -4.00 -3.26
N ARG A 202 15.48 -5.23 -3.28
CA ARG A 202 16.29 -6.45 -3.08
C ARG A 202 16.67 -7.03 -4.42
N VAL A 203 17.94 -7.36 -4.58
CA VAL A 203 18.45 -8.00 -5.80
C VAL A 203 18.47 -9.50 -5.57
N GLU A 204 17.59 -10.23 -6.25
CA GLU A 204 17.37 -11.67 -6.05
C GLU A 204 17.37 -12.41 -7.41
N PRO A 205 18.55 -12.52 -8.08
CA PRO A 205 18.66 -13.03 -9.45
C PRO A 205 18.37 -14.53 -9.58
N LEU A 206 18.41 -15.29 -8.48
CA LEU A 206 18.18 -16.73 -8.47
C LEU A 206 16.72 -17.12 -8.24
N LEU A 207 15.86 -16.17 -7.90
CA LEU A 207 14.44 -16.46 -7.73
C LEU A 207 13.71 -16.49 -9.08
N PRO A 208 12.74 -17.40 -9.26
CA PRO A 208 11.85 -17.34 -10.42
C PRO A 208 10.97 -16.08 -10.34
N PRO A 209 10.43 -15.60 -11.47
CA PRO A 209 9.42 -14.54 -11.45
C PRO A 209 8.20 -14.94 -10.62
N ALA A 210 7.70 -14.02 -9.80
CA ALA A 210 6.49 -14.21 -9.01
C ALA A 210 5.26 -14.34 -9.93
N GLN A 211 4.24 -15.08 -9.43
CA GLN A 211 2.91 -15.08 -10.04
C GLN A 211 1.92 -14.50 -9.04
N GLN A 212 1.21 -13.47 -9.43
CA GLN A 212 0.22 -12.82 -8.57
C GLN A 212 -0.91 -13.78 -8.19
N GLY A 213 -1.42 -13.61 -6.99
CA GLY A 213 -2.52 -14.36 -6.42
C GLY A 213 -2.89 -13.77 -5.06
N ALA A 214 -3.74 -14.44 -4.31
CA ALA A 214 -4.12 -14.04 -2.96
C ALA A 214 -2.89 -13.92 -2.06
N GLY A 215 -2.77 -12.80 -1.33
CA GLY A 215 -1.60 -12.46 -0.51
C GLY A 215 -0.48 -11.75 -1.26
N SER A 216 -0.58 -11.52 -2.59
CA SER A 216 0.38 -10.71 -3.33
C SER A 216 0.01 -9.25 -3.37
N VAL A 217 1.01 -8.39 -3.60
CA VAL A 217 0.81 -6.97 -3.87
C VAL A 217 0.61 -6.76 -5.38
N HIS A 218 -0.45 -6.05 -5.75
CA HIS A 218 -0.77 -5.71 -7.13
C HIS A 218 0.06 -4.52 -7.64
N HIS A 219 0.09 -3.43 -6.86
CA HIS A 219 0.86 -2.22 -7.18
C HIS A 219 1.17 -1.37 -5.96
N VAL A 220 2.10 -0.44 -6.12
CA VAL A 220 2.40 0.63 -5.17
C VAL A 220 2.13 1.98 -5.81
N ALA A 221 1.45 2.87 -5.08
CA ALA A 221 1.14 4.22 -5.50
C ALA A 221 1.99 5.25 -4.74
N PHE A 222 2.52 6.20 -5.49
CA PHE A 222 3.35 7.30 -5.01
C PHE A 222 2.56 8.60 -4.98
N ASN A 223 2.64 9.32 -3.87
CA ASN A 223 1.85 10.52 -3.60
C ASN A 223 2.44 11.76 -4.28
N ILE A 224 1.57 12.51 -4.95
CA ILE A 224 1.87 13.83 -5.51
C ILE A 224 0.78 14.85 -5.17
N PRO A 225 1.10 16.16 -5.08
CA PRO A 225 0.08 17.18 -5.04
C PRO A 225 -0.82 17.14 -6.27
N PHE A 226 -2.11 17.38 -6.08
CA PHE A 226 -3.08 17.43 -7.20
C PHE A 226 -2.65 18.38 -8.32
N ALA A 227 -2.09 19.54 -7.96
CA ALA A 227 -1.60 20.55 -8.91
C ALA A 227 -0.43 20.06 -9.79
N ASP A 228 0.34 19.06 -9.34
CA ASP A 228 1.49 18.52 -10.05
C ASP A 228 1.10 17.44 -11.09
N TYR A 229 -0.15 17.01 -11.11
CA TYR A 229 -0.60 15.91 -11.99
C TYR A 229 -0.31 16.14 -13.49
N PRO A 230 -0.60 17.34 -14.07
CA PRO A 230 -0.25 17.62 -15.48
C PRO A 230 1.25 17.54 -15.74
N ALA A 231 2.07 18.00 -14.80
CA ALA A 231 3.52 17.98 -14.94
C ALA A 231 4.08 16.55 -14.91
N TRP A 232 3.54 15.66 -14.06
CA TRP A 232 3.89 14.24 -14.06
C TRP A 232 3.43 13.51 -15.33
N THR A 233 2.23 13.85 -15.85
CA THR A 233 1.75 13.32 -17.14
C THR A 233 2.72 13.66 -18.28
N ASN A 234 3.15 14.93 -18.36
CA ASN A 234 4.11 15.37 -19.36
C ASN A 234 5.48 14.70 -19.16
N ARG A 235 5.96 14.57 -17.92
CA ARG A 235 7.23 13.90 -17.61
C ARG A 235 7.31 12.47 -18.14
N LEU A 236 6.27 11.66 -17.89
CA LEU A 236 6.23 10.28 -18.39
C LEU A 236 6.23 10.25 -19.93
N LYS A 237 5.49 11.16 -20.57
CA LYS A 237 5.46 11.31 -22.02
C LYS A 237 6.82 11.72 -22.59
N ASP A 238 7.46 12.75 -22.01
CA ASP A 238 8.74 13.29 -22.50
C ASP A 238 9.88 12.28 -22.36
N LEU A 239 9.84 11.48 -21.28
CA LEU A 239 10.77 10.37 -21.04
C LEU A 239 10.38 9.08 -21.80
N ARG A 240 9.30 9.12 -22.58
CA ARG A 240 8.77 7.97 -23.35
C ARG A 240 8.52 6.74 -22.51
N VAL A 241 8.05 6.92 -21.25
CA VAL A 241 7.65 5.82 -20.39
C VAL A 241 6.26 5.35 -20.81
N PRO A 242 6.07 4.11 -21.29
CA PRO A 242 4.74 3.57 -21.57
C PRO A 242 3.86 3.61 -20.31
N ASN A 243 2.69 4.22 -20.41
CA ASN A 243 1.79 4.42 -19.28
C ASN A 243 0.32 4.44 -19.71
N SER A 244 -0.59 4.41 -18.73
CA SER A 244 -2.05 4.41 -18.94
C SER A 244 -2.60 5.70 -19.59
N GLY A 245 -1.82 6.77 -19.60
CA GLY A 245 -2.38 8.12 -19.70
C GLY A 245 -3.15 8.51 -18.45
N PRO A 246 -3.76 9.70 -18.42
CA PRO A 246 -4.54 10.19 -17.29
C PRO A 246 -5.76 9.31 -17.01
N VAL A 247 -5.90 8.86 -15.74
CA VAL A 247 -7.04 8.09 -15.24
C VAL A 247 -7.66 8.84 -14.07
N ASP A 248 -8.98 9.06 -14.10
CA ASP A 248 -9.74 9.63 -12.99
C ASP A 248 -10.39 8.49 -12.18
N ARG A 249 -9.95 8.32 -10.93
CA ARG A 249 -10.50 7.32 -10.00
C ARG A 249 -11.56 7.91 -9.06
N PHE A 250 -12.02 9.12 -9.32
CA PHE A 250 -12.99 9.87 -8.55
C PHE A 250 -12.43 10.45 -7.24
N TRP A 251 -11.82 9.64 -6.38
CA TRP A 251 -11.21 10.09 -5.11
C TRP A 251 -9.77 10.59 -5.27
N PHE A 252 -9.12 10.22 -6.35
CA PHE A 252 -7.78 10.65 -6.77
C PHE A 252 -7.60 10.44 -8.27
N LYS A 253 -6.59 11.06 -8.85
CA LYS A 253 -6.17 10.83 -10.23
C LYS A 253 -4.92 10.00 -10.27
N SER A 254 -4.80 9.14 -11.28
CA SER A 254 -3.75 8.13 -11.38
C SER A 254 -3.05 8.14 -12.73
N LEU A 255 -1.75 7.81 -12.70
CA LEU A 255 -0.94 7.44 -13.86
C LEU A 255 -0.29 6.10 -13.56
N TYR A 256 -0.63 5.07 -14.33
CA TYR A 256 -0.08 3.73 -14.14
C TYR A 256 1.02 3.44 -15.15
N PHE A 257 2.14 2.87 -14.71
CA PHE A 257 3.19 2.37 -15.58
C PHE A 257 3.91 1.19 -14.95
N ARG A 258 4.53 0.33 -15.79
CA ARG A 258 5.37 -0.74 -15.29
C ARG A 258 6.83 -0.33 -15.36
N GLU A 259 7.55 -0.55 -14.24
CA GLU A 259 8.99 -0.46 -14.27
C GLU A 259 9.57 -1.66 -15.08
N PRO A 260 10.84 -1.65 -15.48
CA PRO A 260 11.37 -2.62 -16.46
C PRO A 260 11.23 -4.10 -16.08
N ASN A 261 11.15 -4.44 -14.79
CA ASN A 261 10.92 -5.82 -14.33
C ASN A 261 9.43 -6.18 -14.26
N GLY A 262 8.54 -5.30 -14.75
CA GLY A 262 7.11 -5.54 -14.83
C GLY A 262 6.31 -5.18 -13.58
N ILE A 263 6.93 -4.68 -12.52
CA ILE A 263 6.24 -4.24 -11.29
C ILE A 263 5.42 -3.00 -11.62
N LEU A 264 4.14 -3.01 -11.25
CA LEU A 264 3.21 -1.92 -11.53
C LEU A 264 3.39 -0.79 -10.50
N PHE A 265 3.70 0.39 -11.01
CA PHE A 265 3.76 1.65 -10.27
C PHE A 265 2.57 2.53 -10.63
N GLU A 266 2.10 3.28 -9.66
CA GLU A 266 1.08 4.30 -9.80
C GLU A 266 1.61 5.63 -9.27
N ILE A 267 1.32 6.73 -9.96
CA ILE A 267 1.45 8.08 -9.42
C ILE A 267 0.05 8.56 -9.11
N ALA A 268 -0.26 8.85 -7.83
CA ALA A 268 -1.59 9.20 -7.37
C ALA A 268 -1.62 10.58 -6.70
N THR A 269 -2.72 11.32 -6.92
CA THR A 269 -2.89 12.66 -6.34
C THR A 269 -3.48 12.61 -4.94
N ASP A 270 -3.07 13.53 -4.06
CA ASP A 270 -3.54 13.68 -2.69
C ASP A 270 -4.99 14.22 -2.55
N ALA A 271 -5.65 14.54 -3.66
CA ALA A 271 -7.00 15.11 -3.68
C ALA A 271 -7.81 14.55 -4.87
N PRO A 272 -9.16 14.60 -4.78
CA PRO A 272 -10.02 15.23 -3.74
C PRO A 272 -10.11 14.45 -2.41
N GLY A 273 -9.74 13.15 -2.36
CA GLY A 273 -9.78 12.33 -1.16
C GLY A 273 -11.12 11.64 -0.90
N PHE A 274 -11.16 10.74 0.09
CA PHE A 274 -12.31 9.86 0.35
C PHE A 274 -13.55 10.59 0.90
N ALA A 275 -13.39 11.80 1.43
CA ALA A 275 -14.50 12.62 1.90
C ALA A 275 -15.25 13.38 0.77
N ALA A 276 -14.90 13.11 -0.49
CA ALA A 276 -15.57 13.74 -1.65
C ALA A 276 -17.06 13.34 -1.77
N ASP A 277 -17.42 12.14 -1.29
CA ASP A 277 -18.76 11.57 -1.40
C ASP A 277 -19.32 11.00 -0.08
N GLU A 278 -18.50 10.88 0.94
CA GLU A 278 -18.90 10.43 2.27
C GLU A 278 -18.45 11.45 3.34
N SER A 279 -19.24 11.62 4.41
CA SER A 279 -18.77 12.43 5.54
C SER A 279 -17.62 11.73 6.27
N MET A 280 -16.67 12.50 6.80
CA MET A 280 -15.44 11.99 7.42
C MET A 280 -15.72 11.00 8.57
N ASP A 281 -16.79 11.18 9.32
CA ASP A 281 -17.21 10.30 10.42
C ASP A 281 -17.76 8.94 9.95
N LYS A 282 -18.28 8.88 8.70
CA LYS A 282 -18.95 7.70 8.11
C LYS A 282 -18.17 6.99 7.01
N LEU A 283 -16.91 7.38 6.79
CA LEU A 283 -16.08 6.74 5.78
C LEU A 283 -16.12 5.20 5.90
N GLY A 284 -16.37 4.53 4.78
CA GLY A 284 -16.33 3.08 4.65
C GLY A 284 -17.53 2.32 5.25
N GLU A 285 -18.52 2.99 5.85
CA GLU A 285 -19.69 2.31 6.43
C GLU A 285 -20.62 1.74 5.35
N THR A 286 -20.74 2.43 4.22
CA THR A 286 -21.60 2.00 3.10
C THR A 286 -20.80 1.68 1.86
N LEU A 287 -21.41 0.98 0.88
CA LEU A 287 -20.82 0.83 -0.44
C LEU A 287 -20.86 2.19 -1.16
N SER A 288 -19.71 2.76 -1.41
CA SER A 288 -19.53 3.99 -2.17
C SER A 288 -19.20 3.67 -3.62
N LEU A 289 -19.91 4.28 -4.55
CA LEU A 289 -19.70 4.09 -5.99
C LEU A 289 -19.41 5.45 -6.63
N PRO A 290 -18.45 5.53 -7.57
CA PRO A 290 -18.32 6.71 -8.40
C PRO A 290 -19.63 7.01 -9.15
N PRO A 291 -19.96 8.29 -9.46
CA PRO A 291 -21.24 8.66 -10.08
C PRO A 291 -21.58 7.88 -11.36
N PHE A 292 -20.59 7.52 -12.15
CA PHE A 292 -20.80 6.74 -13.40
C PHE A 292 -21.20 5.27 -13.17
N LEU A 293 -21.06 4.75 -11.95
CA LEU A 293 -21.47 3.39 -11.57
C LEU A 293 -22.83 3.36 -10.82
N GLU A 294 -23.33 4.50 -10.35
CA GLU A 294 -24.54 4.58 -9.54
C GLU A 294 -25.77 3.97 -10.23
N ALA A 295 -25.93 4.16 -11.53
CA ALA A 295 -27.03 3.55 -12.29
C ALA A 295 -27.03 2.01 -12.27
N ARG A 296 -25.90 1.40 -11.91
CA ARG A 296 -25.72 -0.06 -11.81
C ARG A 296 -25.68 -0.57 -10.36
N ARG A 297 -25.92 0.28 -9.36
CA ARG A 297 -25.78 -0.05 -7.93
C ARG A 297 -26.41 -1.38 -7.54
N ALA A 298 -27.69 -1.58 -7.85
CA ALA A 298 -28.41 -2.81 -7.48
C ALA A 298 -27.79 -4.07 -8.11
N GLN A 299 -27.31 -3.99 -9.35
CA GLN A 299 -26.61 -5.09 -10.02
C GLN A 299 -25.26 -5.38 -9.34
N ILE A 300 -24.50 -4.32 -9.01
CA ILE A 300 -23.20 -4.43 -8.37
C ILE A 300 -23.37 -5.07 -6.98
N GLU A 301 -24.27 -4.54 -6.14
CA GLU A 301 -24.52 -5.05 -4.80
C GLU A 301 -24.94 -6.52 -4.79
N ALA A 302 -25.77 -6.94 -5.76
CA ALA A 302 -26.22 -8.33 -5.90
C ALA A 302 -25.06 -9.30 -6.25
N GLY A 303 -23.98 -8.81 -6.85
CA GLY A 303 -22.80 -9.60 -7.23
C GLY A 303 -21.71 -9.70 -6.14
N LEU A 304 -21.77 -8.84 -5.13
CA LEU A 304 -20.73 -8.75 -4.11
C LEU A 304 -20.95 -9.74 -2.95
N LYS A 305 -19.86 -10.26 -2.40
CA LYS A 305 -19.88 -11.06 -1.16
C LYS A 305 -20.41 -10.20 0.00
N LYS A 306 -21.03 -10.84 0.98
CA LYS A 306 -21.39 -10.13 2.23
C LYS A 306 -20.13 -9.96 3.09
N LEU A 307 -19.80 -8.70 3.45
CA LEU A 307 -18.76 -8.34 4.40
C LEU A 307 -19.30 -8.35 5.82
#